data_2ab54b52add7dfa9f3a99af518862ffe
#
_entry.id   2ab54b52add7dfa9f3a99af518862ffe
#
_cell.length_a   1.000
_cell.length_b   1.000
_cell.length_c   1.000
_cell.angle_alpha   90.00
_cell.angle_beta   90.00
_cell.angle_gamma   90.00
#
_symmetry.space_group_name_H-M   'P 1'
#
loop_
_entity.id
_entity.type
_entity.pdbx_description
1 polymer ?
#
loop_
_entity_poly.entity_id
_entity_poly.type
_entity_poly.pdbx_seq_one_letter_code
_entity_poly.pdbx_strand_id
1 'polypeptide(L)'
;MYWQYYTIHSFAGMELREECNDIMQGKTLPNGKVVLTSAYNLPSKYIIQTVGPQVNGMPSEKDKEDLKNCYYNSLELCKEKRLKTIAFPCIATGLYGFPQDEASKIAIKTIKDYLKDNPNTFNHIIFNVFKNEDLEIYKRNI
;
A
#
# COMPACT_ATOMS: atom_id res chain seq x y z
N MET A 1 1.97 -0.18 -10.15
CA MET A 1 2.89 -0.82 -9.21
C MET A 1 4.29 -1.07 -9.74
N TYR A 2 4.47 -1.45 -10.98
CA TYR A 2 5.80 -1.57 -11.60
C TYR A 2 6.62 -0.30 -11.48
N TRP A 3 6.03 0.86 -11.69
CA TRP A 3 6.70 2.15 -11.56
C TRP A 3 7.18 2.40 -10.15
N GLN A 4 6.35 2.13 -9.15
CA GLN A 4 6.73 2.32 -7.75
C GLN A 4 7.79 1.33 -7.30
N TYR A 5 7.70 0.07 -7.75
CA TYR A 5 8.71 -0.92 -7.48
C TYR A 5 10.08 -0.46 -7.99
N TYR A 6 10.18 -0.11 -9.27
CA TYR A 6 11.45 0.33 -9.85
C TYR A 6 11.94 1.62 -9.22
N THR A 7 11.07 2.59 -8.99
CA THR A 7 11.44 3.88 -8.40
C THR A 7 11.95 3.69 -6.98
N ILE A 8 11.23 2.98 -6.13
CA ILE A 8 11.60 2.75 -4.74
C ILE A 8 12.91 1.97 -4.67
N HIS A 9 13.05 0.88 -5.43
CA HIS A 9 14.28 0.08 -5.44
C HIS A 9 15.48 0.87 -6.00
N SER A 10 15.26 1.73 -6.98
CA SER A 10 16.31 2.58 -7.55
C SER A 10 16.85 3.57 -6.51
N PHE A 11 15.97 4.24 -5.76
CA PHE A 11 16.36 5.21 -4.75
C PHE A 11 16.83 4.58 -3.44
N ALA A 12 16.25 3.47 -3.02
CA ALA A 12 16.64 2.78 -1.79
C ALA A 12 17.99 2.06 -1.92
N GLY A 13 18.33 1.60 -3.12
CA GLY A 13 19.58 0.92 -3.41
C GLY A 13 19.47 -0.60 -3.47
N MET A 14 20.59 -1.26 -3.74
CA MET A 14 20.65 -2.72 -3.91
C MET A 14 20.34 -3.50 -2.64
N GLU A 15 20.63 -2.95 -1.49
CA GLU A 15 20.41 -3.60 -0.20
C GLU A 15 18.94 -3.94 0.04
N LEU A 16 18.01 -3.07 -0.43
CA LEU A 16 16.57 -3.36 -0.35
C LEU A 16 16.22 -4.60 -1.18
N ARG A 17 16.78 -4.72 -2.37
CA ARG A 17 16.53 -5.88 -3.23
C ARG A 17 17.05 -7.17 -2.60
N GLU A 18 18.23 -7.12 -1.99
CA GLU A 18 18.81 -8.26 -1.29
C GLU A 18 17.93 -8.66 -0.10
N GLU A 19 17.48 -7.72 0.72
CA GLU A 19 16.58 -8.00 1.84
C GLU A 19 15.25 -8.61 1.35
N CYS A 20 14.65 -8.07 0.29
CA CYS A 20 13.44 -8.64 -0.29
C CYS A 20 13.65 -10.09 -0.77
N ASN A 21 14.78 -10.36 -1.43
CA ASN A 21 15.11 -11.71 -1.90
C ASN A 21 15.28 -12.68 -0.72
N ASP A 22 15.94 -12.24 0.35
CA ASP A 22 16.15 -13.05 1.55
C ASP A 22 14.82 -13.38 2.24
N ILE A 23 13.94 -12.40 2.36
CA ILE A 23 12.62 -12.60 2.97
C ILE A 23 11.77 -13.55 2.14
N MET A 24 11.75 -13.37 0.83
CA MET A 24 10.88 -14.13 -0.07
C MET A 24 11.40 -15.51 -0.42
N GLN A 25 12.71 -15.73 -0.41
CA GLN A 25 13.34 -17.02 -0.67
C GLN A 25 12.82 -17.67 -1.97
N GLY A 26 12.72 -16.89 -3.04
CA GLY A 26 12.21 -17.35 -4.33
C GLY A 26 10.70 -17.50 -4.42
N LYS A 27 9.96 -17.21 -3.36
CA LYS A 27 8.48 -17.24 -3.36
C LYS A 27 7.93 -15.88 -3.77
N THR A 28 6.68 -15.87 -4.21
CA THR A 28 5.96 -14.62 -4.49
C THR A 28 5.09 -14.23 -3.29
N LEU A 29 4.96 -12.91 -3.08
CA LEU A 29 4.07 -12.39 -2.04
C LEU A 29 2.62 -12.48 -2.54
N PRO A 30 1.72 -13.21 -1.84
CA PRO A 30 0.32 -13.26 -2.25
C PRO A 30 -0.35 -11.89 -2.16
N ASN A 31 -1.40 -11.70 -2.97
CA ASN A 31 -2.19 -10.47 -2.95
C ASN A 31 -2.70 -10.16 -1.54
N GLY A 32 -2.61 -8.91 -1.13
CA GLY A 32 -3.07 -8.45 0.17
C GLY A 32 -2.14 -8.73 1.34
N LYS A 33 -1.10 -9.54 1.14
CA LYS A 33 -0.08 -9.79 2.16
C LYS A 33 0.94 -8.67 2.20
N VAL A 34 1.59 -8.52 3.35
CA VAL A 34 2.57 -7.46 3.58
C VAL A 34 3.85 -8.01 4.18
N VAL A 35 4.96 -7.39 3.85
CA VAL A 35 6.25 -7.62 4.53
C VAL A 35 6.90 -6.27 4.81
N LEU A 36 7.66 -6.19 5.91
CA LEU A 36 8.38 -5.01 6.32
C LEU A 36 9.85 -5.14 5.94
N THR A 37 10.39 -4.09 5.33
CA THR A 37 11.82 -3.98 5.04
C THR A 37 12.37 -2.66 5.57
N SER A 38 13.68 -2.57 5.72
CA SER A 38 14.34 -1.28 5.92
C SER A 38 14.22 -0.42 4.68
N ALA A 39 14.36 0.89 4.83
CA ALA A 39 14.25 1.82 3.72
C ALA A 39 15.60 2.21 3.12
N TYR A 40 16.71 1.84 3.76
CA TYR A 40 18.08 2.10 3.33
C TYR A 40 18.31 3.57 2.97
N ASN A 41 18.50 3.90 1.69
CA ASN A 41 18.80 5.26 1.25
C ASN A 41 17.59 6.19 1.20
N LEU A 42 16.39 5.68 1.44
CA LEU A 42 15.18 6.51 1.52
C LEU A 42 15.07 7.19 2.88
N PRO A 43 14.41 8.36 2.97
CA PRO A 43 14.30 9.12 4.22
C PRO A 43 13.37 8.48 5.26
N SER A 44 12.56 7.51 4.89
CA SER A 44 11.70 6.77 5.82
C SER A 44 12.49 5.71 6.59
N LYS A 45 11.98 5.24 7.72
CA LYS A 45 12.59 4.15 8.48
C LYS A 45 12.40 2.80 7.82
N TYR A 46 11.20 2.56 7.29
CA TYR A 46 10.79 1.27 6.77
C TYR A 46 10.02 1.44 5.48
N ILE A 47 9.96 0.36 4.72
CA ILE A 47 9.07 0.20 3.57
C ILE A 47 8.19 -1.01 3.83
N ILE A 48 6.89 -0.86 3.62
CA ILE A 48 5.96 -2.00 3.61
C ILE A 48 5.75 -2.40 2.16
N GLN A 49 6.08 -3.64 1.86
CA GLN A 49 5.87 -4.24 0.54
C GLN A 49 4.53 -4.97 0.54
N THR A 50 3.71 -4.71 -0.45
CA THR A 50 2.43 -5.41 -0.63
C THR A 50 2.12 -5.56 -2.11
N VAL A 51 1.24 -6.49 -2.44
CA VAL A 51 0.82 -6.75 -3.82
C VAL A 51 -0.69 -6.60 -3.91
N GLY A 52 -1.13 -5.64 -4.71
CA GLY A 52 -2.55 -5.48 -5.03
C GLY A 52 -3.00 -6.44 -6.14
N PRO A 53 -4.31 -6.60 -6.34
CA PRO A 53 -4.84 -7.47 -7.38
C PRO A 53 -4.67 -6.88 -8.77
N GLN A 54 -4.47 -7.75 -9.77
CA GLN A 54 -4.58 -7.40 -11.18
C GLN A 54 -6.03 -7.55 -11.61
N VAL A 55 -6.59 -6.50 -12.22
CA VAL A 55 -7.99 -6.46 -12.59
C VAL A 55 -8.13 -6.28 -14.10
N ASN A 56 -8.91 -7.16 -14.72
CA ASN A 56 -9.32 -7.04 -16.13
C ASN A 56 -10.81 -6.73 -16.18
N GLY A 57 -11.15 -5.47 -16.48
CA GLY A 57 -12.53 -5.02 -16.48
C GLY A 57 -13.05 -4.68 -15.09
N MET A 58 -14.15 -5.29 -14.68
CA MET A 58 -14.72 -5.04 -13.36
C MET A 58 -14.03 -5.88 -12.27
N PRO A 59 -13.69 -5.28 -11.13
CA PRO A 59 -13.11 -6.04 -10.04
C PRO A 59 -14.11 -7.04 -9.43
N SER A 60 -13.59 -8.25 -9.14
CA SER A 60 -14.36 -9.26 -8.42
C SER A 60 -14.43 -8.93 -6.92
N GLU A 61 -15.27 -9.64 -6.17
CA GLU A 61 -15.31 -9.50 -4.72
C GLU A 61 -13.97 -9.89 -4.08
N LYS A 62 -13.28 -10.89 -4.65
CA LYS A 62 -11.93 -11.26 -4.22
C LYS A 62 -10.94 -10.14 -4.47
N ASP A 63 -10.99 -9.49 -5.62
CA ASP A 63 -10.12 -8.35 -5.93
C ASP A 63 -10.32 -7.21 -4.93
N LYS A 64 -11.56 -6.92 -4.58
CA LYS A 64 -11.89 -5.88 -3.58
C LYS A 64 -11.36 -6.25 -2.20
N GLU A 65 -11.49 -7.50 -1.80
CA GLU A 65 -10.98 -8.00 -0.53
C GLU A 65 -9.44 -7.96 -0.49
N ASP A 66 -8.79 -8.38 -1.57
CA ASP A 66 -7.33 -8.32 -1.68
C ASP A 66 -6.82 -6.88 -1.57
N LEU A 67 -7.49 -5.93 -2.22
CA LEU A 67 -7.13 -4.51 -2.11
C LEU A 67 -7.34 -3.98 -0.69
N LYS A 68 -8.47 -4.30 -0.08
CA LYS A 68 -8.74 -3.97 1.32
C LYS A 68 -7.64 -4.49 2.23
N ASN A 69 -7.21 -5.73 2.02
CA ASN A 69 -6.17 -6.36 2.82
C ASN A 69 -4.81 -5.69 2.67
N CYS A 70 -4.49 -5.12 1.51
CA CYS A 70 -3.28 -4.31 1.34
C CYS A 70 -3.25 -3.16 2.35
N TYR A 71 -4.33 -2.45 2.49
CA TYR A 71 -4.44 -1.33 3.43
C TYR A 71 -4.53 -1.81 4.87
N TYR A 72 -5.41 -2.74 5.15
CA TYR A 72 -5.65 -3.26 6.50
C TYR A 72 -4.39 -3.90 7.09
N ASN A 73 -3.75 -4.80 6.36
CA ASN A 73 -2.56 -5.51 6.84
C ASN A 73 -1.36 -4.56 7.01
N SER A 74 -1.27 -3.52 6.18
CA SER A 74 -0.24 -2.48 6.36
C SER A 74 -0.45 -1.71 7.67
N LEU A 75 -1.68 -1.36 7.99
CA LEU A 75 -2.00 -0.69 9.26
C LEU A 75 -1.74 -1.60 10.47
N GLU A 76 -2.11 -2.87 10.37
CA GLU A 76 -1.84 -3.86 11.42
C GLU A 76 -0.34 -4.01 11.67
N LEU A 77 0.45 -4.08 10.60
CA LEU A 77 1.92 -4.18 10.71
C LEU A 77 2.51 -2.93 11.37
N CYS A 78 2.03 -1.75 11.01
CA CYS A 78 2.44 -0.51 11.66
C CYS A 78 2.09 -0.50 13.14
N LYS A 79 0.90 -0.93 13.50
CA LYS A 79 0.47 -1.03 14.90
C LYS A 79 1.37 -1.98 15.69
N GLU A 80 1.65 -3.15 15.13
CA GLU A 80 2.54 -4.15 15.74
C GLU A 80 3.93 -3.59 15.97
N LYS A 81 4.46 -2.84 15.03
CA LYS A 81 5.80 -2.23 15.10
C LYS A 81 5.81 -0.86 15.79
N ARG A 82 4.66 -0.40 16.30
CA ARG A 82 4.51 0.91 16.97
C ARG A 82 4.90 2.09 16.07
N LEU A 83 4.66 1.96 14.78
CA LEU A 83 4.86 3.05 13.82
C LEU A 83 3.63 3.95 13.82
N LYS A 84 3.85 5.26 13.84
CA LYS A 84 2.78 6.26 14.02
C LYS A 84 2.41 7.00 12.75
N THR A 85 3.19 6.83 11.69
CA THR A 85 3.01 7.54 10.43
C THR A 85 3.18 6.57 9.28
N ILE A 86 2.28 6.64 8.31
CA ILE A 86 2.35 5.83 7.09
C ILE A 86 1.87 6.65 5.89
N ALA A 87 2.53 6.48 4.76
CA ALA A 87 2.10 7.04 3.48
C ALA A 87 1.75 5.91 2.51
N PHE A 88 0.55 6.00 1.94
CA PHE A 88 0.07 5.05 0.95
C PHE A 88 0.06 5.66 -0.44
N PRO A 89 0.52 4.93 -1.47
CA PRO A 89 0.23 5.28 -2.86
C PRO A 89 -1.18 4.83 -3.26
N CYS A 90 -1.55 5.08 -4.51
CA CYS A 90 -2.77 4.53 -5.09
C CYS A 90 -2.52 3.06 -5.49
N ILE A 91 -2.80 2.13 -4.59
CA ILE A 91 -2.51 0.71 -4.81
C ILE A 91 -3.40 0.14 -5.91
N ALA A 92 -2.81 -0.63 -6.83
CA ALA A 92 -3.44 -1.40 -7.90
C ALA A 92 -4.14 -0.58 -9.01
N THR A 93 -4.11 0.75 -8.99
CA THR A 93 -4.85 1.57 -9.96
C THR A 93 -4.09 1.89 -11.24
N GLY A 94 -2.80 1.63 -11.30
CA GLY A 94 -2.01 1.85 -12.51
C GLY A 94 -2.14 0.69 -13.50
N LEU A 95 -1.02 0.03 -13.77
CA LEU A 95 -0.96 -1.10 -14.70
C LEU A 95 -1.83 -2.29 -14.26
N TYR A 96 -2.14 -2.40 -12.97
CA TYR A 96 -2.98 -3.48 -12.45
C TYR A 96 -4.47 -3.25 -12.71
N GLY A 97 -4.86 -2.07 -13.18
CA GLY A 97 -6.17 -1.82 -13.78
C GLY A 97 -7.35 -1.70 -12.81
N PHE A 98 -7.14 -1.60 -11.52
CA PHE A 98 -8.24 -1.39 -10.59
C PHE A 98 -8.86 0.02 -10.83
N PRO A 99 -10.19 0.14 -10.98
CA PRO A 99 -10.82 1.45 -11.17
C PRO A 99 -10.54 2.41 -10.01
N GLN A 100 -10.07 3.62 -10.33
CA GLN A 100 -9.58 4.58 -9.35
C GLN A 100 -10.63 5.00 -8.32
N ASP A 101 -11.85 5.27 -8.76
CA ASP A 101 -12.92 5.69 -7.85
C ASP A 101 -13.26 4.59 -6.83
N GLU A 102 -13.43 3.36 -7.30
CA GLU A 102 -13.68 2.22 -6.41
C GLU A 102 -12.51 1.94 -5.48
N ALA A 103 -11.29 1.98 -6.01
CA ALA A 103 -10.09 1.77 -5.21
C ALA A 103 -9.96 2.80 -4.09
N SER A 104 -10.21 4.08 -4.38
CA SER A 104 -10.17 5.15 -3.40
C SER A 104 -11.21 4.95 -2.29
N LYS A 105 -12.42 4.53 -2.66
CA LYS A 105 -13.48 4.24 -1.69
C LYS A 105 -13.10 3.09 -0.75
N ILE A 106 -12.53 2.04 -1.29
CA ILE A 106 -12.05 0.90 -0.50
C ILE A 106 -10.94 1.35 0.46
N ALA A 107 -9.95 2.09 -0.04
CA ALA A 107 -8.84 2.59 0.76
C ALA A 107 -9.33 3.47 1.91
N ILE A 108 -10.14 4.47 1.61
CA ILE A 108 -10.65 5.43 2.59
C ILE A 108 -11.53 4.74 3.63
N LYS A 109 -12.45 3.88 3.18
CA LYS A 109 -13.33 3.15 4.09
C LYS A 109 -12.53 2.23 5.02
N THR A 110 -11.58 1.49 4.48
CA THR A 110 -10.75 0.57 5.27
C THR A 110 -9.98 1.32 6.36
N ILE A 111 -9.39 2.46 6.00
CA ILE A 111 -8.61 3.27 6.95
C ILE A 111 -9.53 3.91 8.00
N LYS A 112 -10.67 4.44 7.61
CA LYS A 112 -11.63 5.03 8.56
C LYS A 112 -12.15 4.00 9.54
N ASP A 113 -12.54 2.83 9.06
CA ASP A 113 -13.01 1.74 9.91
C ASP A 113 -11.91 1.28 10.88
N TYR A 114 -10.68 1.16 10.37
CA TYR A 114 -9.54 0.77 11.19
C TYR A 114 -9.27 1.78 12.32
N LEU A 115 -9.28 3.08 12.00
CA LEU A 115 -9.04 4.14 12.98
C LEU A 115 -10.16 4.21 14.04
N LYS A 116 -11.38 3.90 13.65
CA LYS A 116 -12.50 3.81 14.57
C LYS A 116 -12.33 2.70 15.61
N ASP A 117 -11.83 1.55 15.15
CA ASP A 117 -11.59 0.39 16.01
C ASP A 117 -10.27 0.48 16.78
N ASN A 118 -9.33 1.30 16.31
CA ASN A 118 -7.99 1.45 16.88
C ASN A 118 -7.65 2.94 17.09
N PRO A 119 -8.37 3.64 17.99
CA PRO A 119 -8.14 5.07 18.19
C PRO A 119 -6.74 5.33 18.77
N ASN A 120 -6.17 6.48 18.41
CA ASN A 120 -4.86 6.94 18.89
C ASN A 120 -3.67 6.06 18.46
N THR A 121 -3.84 5.20 17.46
CA THR A 121 -2.76 4.37 16.94
C THR A 121 -1.83 5.13 16.02
N PHE A 122 -2.37 6.05 15.21
CA PHE A 122 -1.61 6.82 14.22
C PHE A 122 -1.68 8.32 14.48
N ASN A 123 -0.56 9.01 14.23
CA ASN A 123 -0.50 10.47 14.20
C ASN A 123 -0.89 11.01 12.81
N HIS A 124 -0.38 10.37 11.76
CA HIS A 124 -0.65 10.75 10.37
C HIS A 124 -0.78 9.54 9.47
N ILE A 125 -1.81 9.53 8.64
CA ILE A 125 -1.96 8.62 7.51
C ILE A 125 -2.10 9.49 6.27
N ILE A 126 -1.19 9.30 5.32
CA ILE A 126 -1.07 10.15 4.14
C ILE A 126 -1.41 9.32 2.91
N PHE A 127 -2.32 9.83 2.07
CA PHE A 127 -2.49 9.32 0.71
C PHE A 127 -1.60 10.13 -0.23
N ASN A 128 -0.56 9.51 -0.76
CA ASN A 128 0.34 10.13 -1.71
C ASN A 128 -0.15 9.84 -3.12
N VAL A 129 -0.77 10.84 -3.74
CA VAL A 129 -1.34 10.72 -5.08
C VAL A 129 -0.44 11.42 -6.09
N PHE A 130 -0.33 10.83 -7.29
CA PHE A 130 0.56 11.36 -8.33
C PHE A 130 -0.14 12.26 -9.33
N LYS A 131 -1.35 11.88 -9.77
CA LYS A 131 -2.09 12.64 -10.78
C LYS A 131 -3.12 13.57 -10.14
N ASN A 132 -3.41 14.71 -10.79
CA ASN A 132 -4.45 15.62 -10.33
C ASN A 132 -5.83 14.96 -10.30
N GLU A 133 -6.11 14.07 -11.25
CA GLU A 133 -7.35 13.27 -11.28
C GLU A 133 -7.52 12.45 -10.00
N ASP A 134 -6.46 11.79 -9.58
CA ASP A 134 -6.46 10.99 -8.34
C ASP A 134 -6.68 11.87 -7.12
N LEU A 135 -6.06 13.04 -7.10
CA LEU A 135 -6.24 14.00 -6.00
C LEU A 135 -7.72 14.40 -5.87
N GLU A 136 -8.37 14.72 -6.99
CA GLU A 136 -9.78 15.10 -6.96
C GLU A 136 -10.69 13.94 -6.52
N ILE A 137 -10.37 12.71 -6.96
CA ILE A 137 -11.10 11.51 -6.56
C ILE A 137 -10.98 11.29 -5.04
N TYR A 138 -9.78 11.39 -4.50
CA TYR A 138 -9.56 11.21 -3.06
C TYR A 138 -10.21 12.32 -2.24
N LYS A 139 -10.13 13.58 -2.69
CA LYS A 139 -10.80 14.70 -2.02
C LYS A 139 -12.31 14.52 -1.99
N ARG A 140 -12.90 14.06 -3.09
CA ARG A 140 -14.34 13.82 -3.18
C ARG A 140 -14.81 12.69 -2.27
N ASN A 141 -14.01 11.65 -2.12
CA ASN A 141 -14.40 10.44 -1.38
C ASN A 141 -14.01 10.46 0.10
N ILE A 142 -13.12 11.38 0.48
CA ILE A 142 -12.72 11.55 1.86
C ILE A 142 -13.83 12.23 2.68
#